data_5caa9b75a07cae6ccd1c1010a655b74b
#
_entry.id   5caa9b75a07cae6ccd1c1010a655b74b
#
_cell.length_a   1.000
_cell.length_b   1.000
_cell.length_c   1.000
_cell.angle_alpha   90.00
_cell.angle_beta   90.00
_cell.angle_gamma   90.00
#
_symmetry.space_group_name_H-M   'P 1'
#
loop_
_entity.id
_entity.type
_entity.pdbx_description
1 polymer ?
#
loop_
_entity_poly.entity_id
_entity_poly.type
_entity_poly.pdbx_seq_one_letter_code
_entity_poly.pdbx_strand_id
1 'polypeptide(L)' 'MSLDAAIKQIQLTIKAASAGTEIKVVKISDEEARISVYAPADNMQAIKDATFQPVMDLLIEGLDVQVFVYDKDNPVATAE' A
#
# COMPACT_ATOMS: atom_id res chain seq x y z
N MET A 1 -9.31 15.47 -1.09
CA MET A 1 -9.62 14.02 -0.99
C MET A 1 -9.56 13.60 0.47
N SER A 2 -10.51 12.78 0.90
CA SER A 2 -10.47 12.27 2.27
C SER A 2 -9.48 11.12 2.39
N LEU A 3 -9.03 10.85 3.61
CA LEU A 3 -8.13 9.73 3.84
C LEU A 3 -8.77 8.40 3.41
N ASP A 4 -10.06 8.20 3.70
CA ASP A 4 -10.74 6.97 3.32
C ASP A 4 -10.78 6.79 1.80
N ALA A 5 -11.03 7.87 1.06
CA ALA A 5 -11.02 7.80 -0.40
C ALA A 5 -9.60 7.51 -0.92
N ALA A 6 -8.60 8.10 -0.30
CA ALA A 6 -7.20 7.86 -0.66
C ALA A 6 -6.82 6.40 -0.42
N ILE A 7 -7.20 5.85 0.73
CA ILE A 7 -6.93 4.44 1.05
C ILE A 7 -7.57 3.53 0.00
N LYS A 8 -8.82 3.81 -0.34
CA LYS A 8 -9.53 2.99 -1.33
C LYS A 8 -8.84 3.04 -2.68
N GLN A 9 -8.40 4.23 -3.08
CA GLN A 9 -7.69 4.39 -4.35
C GLN A 9 -6.40 3.56 -4.38
N ILE A 10 -5.63 3.60 -3.29
CA ILE A 10 -4.40 2.83 -3.21
C ILE A 10 -4.70 1.33 -3.22
N GLN A 11 -5.74 0.89 -2.51
CA GLN A 11 -6.13 -0.52 -2.53
C GLN A 11 -6.47 -1.00 -3.94
N LEU A 12 -7.22 -0.19 -4.69
CA LEU A 12 -7.55 -0.54 -6.06
C LEU A 12 -6.31 -0.61 -6.95
N THR A 13 -5.39 0.31 -6.75
CA THR A 13 -4.12 0.31 -7.47
C THR A 13 -3.33 -0.97 -7.19
N ILE A 14 -3.27 -1.38 -5.93
CA ILE A 14 -2.57 -2.60 -5.54
C ILE A 14 -3.21 -3.82 -6.17
N LYS A 15 -4.53 -3.92 -6.11
CA LYS A 15 -5.24 -5.08 -6.66
C LYS A 15 -5.13 -5.15 -8.18
N ALA A 16 -5.03 -4.01 -8.85
CA ALA A 16 -4.81 -3.97 -10.28
C ALA A 16 -3.40 -4.47 -10.64
N ALA A 17 -2.43 -4.21 -9.78
CA ALA A 17 -1.06 -4.67 -9.99
C ALA A 17 -0.89 -6.15 -9.64
N SER A 18 -1.66 -6.65 -8.67
CA SER A 18 -1.55 -8.05 -8.24
C SER A 18 -2.87 -8.50 -7.63
N ALA A 19 -3.56 -9.42 -8.28
CA ALA A 19 -4.87 -9.88 -7.83
C ALA A 19 -4.79 -10.77 -6.59
N GLY A 20 -3.68 -11.43 -6.36
CA GLY A 20 -3.55 -12.40 -5.27
C GLY A 20 -3.02 -11.81 -3.96
N THR A 21 -3.25 -10.54 -3.71
CA THR A 21 -2.71 -9.89 -2.52
C THR A 21 -3.70 -9.87 -1.37
N GLU A 22 -3.15 -9.87 -0.17
CA GLU A 22 -3.89 -9.60 1.05
C GLU A 22 -3.49 -8.23 1.56
N ILE A 23 -4.47 -7.39 1.92
CA ILE A 23 -4.21 -6.02 2.31
C ILE A 23 -4.76 -5.77 3.71
N LYS A 24 -3.95 -5.15 4.58
CA LYS A 24 -4.38 -4.72 5.89
C LYS A 24 -4.17 -3.22 6.01
N VAL A 25 -5.17 -2.52 6.53
CA VAL A 25 -5.13 -1.08 6.65
C VAL A 25 -5.24 -0.69 8.12
N VAL A 26 -4.36 0.20 8.57
CA VAL A 26 -4.41 0.79 9.90
C VAL A 26 -4.44 2.31 9.74
N LYS A 27 -5.52 2.94 10.21
CA LYS A 27 -5.61 4.39 10.24
C LYS A 27 -4.96 4.90 11.52
N ILE A 28 -3.96 5.74 11.36
CA ILE A 28 -3.21 6.30 12.49
C ILE A 28 -3.83 7.61 12.95
N SER A 29 -4.27 8.43 11.99
CA SER A 29 -4.92 9.70 12.26
C SER A 29 -5.84 10.04 11.08
N ASP A 30 -6.39 11.24 11.07
CA ASP A 30 -7.23 11.70 9.97
C ASP A 30 -6.44 11.91 8.69
N GLU A 31 -5.12 11.98 8.80
CA GLU A 31 -4.26 12.28 7.65
C GLU A 31 -3.19 11.24 7.41
N GLU A 32 -3.13 10.21 8.24
CA GLU A 32 -2.10 9.20 8.15
C GLU A 32 -2.68 7.80 8.24
N ALA A 33 -2.23 6.91 7.36
CA ALA A 33 -2.63 5.51 7.37
C ALA A 33 -1.47 4.64 6.92
N ARG A 34 -1.49 3.40 7.36
CA ARG A 34 -0.50 2.41 6.99
C ARG A 34 -1.19 1.24 6.30
N ILE A 35 -0.71 0.90 5.13
CA ILE A 35 -1.26 -0.21 4.34
C ILE A 35 -0.18 -1.29 4.25
N SER A 36 -0.48 -2.46 4.78
CA SER A 36 0.40 -3.61 4.70
C SER A 36 -0.12 -4.54 3.61
N VAL A 37 0.74 -4.89 2.67
CA VAL A 37 0.38 -5.68 1.50
C VAL A 37 1.17 -6.98 1.53
N TYR A 38 0.47 -8.11 1.49
CA TYR A 38 1.09 -9.43 1.44
C TYR A 38 0.84 -10.00 0.06
N ALA A 39 1.91 -10.14 -0.71
CA ALA A 39 1.81 -10.49 -2.13
C ALA A 39 2.81 -11.59 -2.49
N PRO A 40 2.56 -12.31 -3.60
CA PRO A 40 3.58 -13.23 -4.12
C PRO A 40 4.88 -12.47 -4.40
N ALA A 41 6.01 -13.11 -4.13
CA ALA A 41 7.31 -12.47 -4.28
C ALA A 41 7.50 -11.85 -5.67
N ASP A 42 7.02 -12.53 -6.70
CA ASP A 42 7.18 -12.06 -8.08
C ASP A 42 6.41 -10.77 -8.37
N ASN A 43 5.41 -10.45 -7.55
CA ASN A 43 4.56 -9.29 -7.78
C ASN A 43 4.93 -8.09 -6.89
N MET A 44 5.86 -8.28 -5.97
CA MET A 44 6.20 -7.23 -5.01
C MET A 44 6.69 -5.96 -5.68
N GLN A 45 7.59 -6.10 -6.65
CA GLN A 45 8.14 -4.92 -7.32
C GLN A 45 7.07 -4.19 -8.14
N ALA A 46 6.16 -4.93 -8.77
CA ALA A 46 5.08 -4.31 -9.53
C ALA A 46 4.18 -3.48 -8.62
N ILE A 47 3.90 -3.97 -7.42
CA ILE A 47 3.10 -3.23 -6.44
C ILE A 47 3.83 -1.97 -6.00
N LYS A 48 5.12 -2.08 -5.68
CA LYS A 48 5.91 -0.92 -5.27
C LYS A 48 5.93 0.14 -6.36
N ASP A 49 6.14 -0.28 -7.61
CA ASP A 49 6.18 0.64 -8.74
C ASP A 49 4.82 1.31 -8.97
N ALA A 50 3.74 0.53 -8.84
CA ALA A 50 2.39 1.05 -9.09
C ALA A 50 1.93 2.04 -8.03
N THR A 51 2.39 1.87 -6.78
CA THR A 51 1.95 2.71 -5.67
C THR A 51 2.85 3.92 -5.41
N PHE A 52 4.02 3.95 -6.01
CA PHE A 52 4.99 5.03 -5.72
C PHE A 52 4.42 6.40 -6.03
N GLN A 53 3.96 6.62 -7.26
CA GLN A 53 3.47 7.94 -7.66
C GLN A 53 2.17 8.33 -6.94
N PRO A 54 1.17 7.45 -6.85
CA PRO A 54 -0.03 7.78 -6.09
C PRO A 54 0.25 8.17 -4.64
N VAL A 55 1.15 7.47 -3.97
CA VAL A 55 1.51 7.78 -2.59
C VAL A 55 2.18 9.15 -2.51
N MET A 56 3.06 9.46 -3.44
CA MET A 56 3.72 10.77 -3.48
C MET A 56 2.72 11.90 -3.73
N ASP A 57 1.77 11.66 -4.64
CA ASP A 57 0.74 12.67 -4.93
C ASP A 57 -0.12 12.95 -3.71
N LEU A 58 -0.47 11.91 -2.94
CA LEU A 58 -1.24 12.08 -1.72
C LEU A 58 -0.45 12.83 -0.66
N LEU A 59 0.84 12.56 -0.57
CA LEU A 59 1.70 13.25 0.40
C LEU A 59 1.74 14.74 0.13
N ILE A 60 1.79 15.13 -1.14
CA ILE A 60 1.74 16.54 -1.54
C ILE A 60 0.44 17.18 -1.08
N GLU A 61 -0.65 16.42 -1.05
CA GLU A 61 -1.95 16.91 -0.58
C GLU A 61 -2.10 16.88 0.93
N GLY A 62 -1.08 16.42 1.63
CA GLY A 62 -1.13 16.35 3.09
C GLY A 62 -1.63 15.03 3.65
N LEU A 63 -1.74 14.00 2.81
CA LEU A 63 -2.18 12.67 3.24
C LEU A 63 -1.00 11.71 3.21
N ASP A 64 -0.59 11.25 4.39
CA ASP A 64 0.55 10.34 4.52
C ASP A 64 0.04 8.90 4.54
N VAL A 65 -0.02 8.28 3.37
CA VAL A 65 -0.42 6.88 3.23
C VAL A 65 0.84 6.07 2.96
N GLN A 66 1.23 5.24 3.92
CA GLN A 66 2.43 4.43 3.82
C GLN A 66 2.08 3.03 3.34
N VAL A 67 2.80 2.53 2.34
CA VAL A 67 2.57 1.21 1.79
C VAL A 67 3.79 0.34 2.06
N PHE A 68 3.58 -0.76 2.77
CA PHE A 68 4.62 -1.74 3.06
C PHE A 68 4.28 -3.03 2.36
N VAL A 69 5.20 -3.54 1.55
CA VAL A 69 4.97 -4.75 0.74
C VAL A 69 5.79 -5.89 1.32
N TYR A 70 5.12 -7.00 1.61
CA TYR A 70 5.73 -8.19 2.19
C TYR A 70 5.50 -9.39 1.28
N ASP A 71 6.45 -10.31 1.30
CA ASP A 71 6.29 -11.61 0.64
C ASP A 71 5.31 -12.42 1.49
N LYS A 72 4.19 -12.83 0.91
CA LYS A 72 3.15 -13.53 1.66
C LYS A 72 3.62 -14.90 2.16
N ASP A 73 4.63 -15.48 1.54
CA ASP A 73 5.18 -16.77 1.95
C ASP A 73 6.29 -16.63 2.98
N ASN A 74 6.79 -15.41 3.18
CA ASN A 74 7.87 -15.17 4.14
C ASN A 74 7.78 -13.74 4.68
N PRO A 75 6.67 -13.37 5.34
CA PRO A 75 6.44 -11.98 5.73
C PRO A 75 7.40 -11.45 6.77
N VAL A 76 7.97 -12.31 7.58
CA VAL A 76 8.84 -11.88 8.66
C VAL A 76 10.19 -11.38 8.15
N ALA A 77 10.65 -11.89 7.05
CA ALA A 77 11.98 -11.60 6.54
C ALA A 77 12.15 -10.16 6.10
N THR A 78 11.07 -9.45 5.88
CA THR A 78 11.16 -8.09 5.38
C THR A 78 11.39 -7.08 6.45
N ALA A 79 11.30 -7.48 7.66
CA ALA A 79 11.39 -6.51 8.71
C ALA A 79 12.71 -5.82 8.74
N GLU A 80 13.29 -5.80 8.16
CA GLU A 80 14.29 -4.99 8.25
C GLU A 80 14.75 -4.51 7.93
#